data_a072e046338f087008654903d80d3989
#
_entry.id   a072e046338f087008654903d80d3989
#
_cell.length_a   1.000
_cell.length_b   1.000
_cell.length_c   1.000
_cell.angle_alpha   90.00
_cell.angle_beta   90.00
_cell.angle_gamma   90.00
#
_symmetry.space_group_name_H-M   'P 1'
#
loop_
_entity.id
_entity.type
_entity.pdbx_description
1 polymer ?
#
loop_
_entity_poly.entity_id
_entity_poly.type
_entity_poly.pdbx_seq_one_letter_code
_entity_poly.pdbx_strand_id
1 'polypeptide(L)'
;MGMHAKKPGKILADLVSVLPDDQLMIGREASPSGNGSCHVFRMLVRVGYHETDGQRRVHHANYLNYFEKSRVEMLRAAGFDYRGFEKEGLMLVISELKIRYRGAAEFDDLLRISTWVTDVRGARIVHRHEVDREGELLVECDLVCGCIDERGRVRRLPKEWVKCFAPDRAENSYSQASRDGQGDT
;
A
#
# COMPACT_ATOMS: atom_id res chain seq x y z
N MET A 1 30.33 22.02 17.79
CA MET A 1 29.76 21.01 16.84
C MET A 1 28.32 21.42 16.60
N GLY A 2 28.06 22.12 15.50
CA GLY A 2 26.74 22.67 15.23
C GLY A 2 25.81 21.57 14.70
N MET A 3 24.72 21.28 15.41
CA MET A 3 23.62 20.48 14.89
C MET A 3 22.99 21.25 13.72
N HIS A 4 23.24 20.80 12.50
CA HIS A 4 22.51 21.30 11.34
C HIS A 4 21.09 20.69 11.38
N ALA A 5 20.13 21.51 11.84
CA ALA A 5 18.70 21.19 11.63
C ALA A 5 18.44 21.23 10.12
N LYS A 6 18.16 20.07 9.52
CA LYS A 6 17.66 19.99 8.14
C LYS A 6 16.34 20.76 8.07
N LYS A 7 16.24 21.76 7.21
CA LYS A 7 14.97 22.44 6.93
C LYS A 7 14.00 21.43 6.29
N PRO A 8 12.75 21.33 6.74
CA PRO A 8 11.75 20.48 6.09
C PRO A 8 11.56 20.93 4.63
N GLY A 9 11.58 19.97 3.71
CA GLY A 9 11.36 20.22 2.28
C GLY A 9 9.98 20.83 2.04
N LYS A 10 9.86 21.64 0.98
CA LYS A 10 8.66 22.43 0.66
C LYS A 10 7.37 21.57 0.52
N ILE A 11 7.51 20.32 0.07
CA ILE A 11 6.39 19.36 -0.06
C ILE A 11 5.86 18.90 1.31
N LEU A 12 6.71 18.78 2.32
CA LEU A 12 6.32 18.45 3.68
C LEU A 12 5.62 19.61 4.39
N ALA A 13 6.02 20.86 4.11
CA ALA A 13 5.39 22.04 4.69
C ALA A 13 3.92 22.18 4.25
N ASP A 14 3.61 21.86 2.98
CA ASP A 14 2.24 21.89 2.45
C ASP A 14 1.38 20.74 3.00
N LEU A 15 1.99 19.60 3.37
CA LEU A 15 1.31 18.47 4.01
C LEU A 15 1.11 18.65 5.51
N VAL A 16 2.06 19.25 6.21
CA VAL A 16 2.02 19.45 7.68
C VAL A 16 0.98 20.51 8.08
N SER A 17 0.63 21.45 7.19
CA SER A 17 -0.36 22.48 7.47
C SER A 17 -1.82 22.01 7.48
N VAL A 18 -2.11 20.76 7.09
CA VAL A 18 -3.47 20.24 6.87
C VAL A 18 -3.83 19.06 7.77
N LEU A 19 -2.89 18.49 8.55
CA LEU A 19 -3.09 17.21 9.22
C LEU A 19 -3.10 17.34 10.76
N PRO A 20 -4.18 16.90 11.44
CA PRO A 20 -4.12 16.60 12.87
C PRO A 20 -3.20 15.40 13.13
N ASP A 21 -2.83 15.16 14.39
CA ASP A 21 -1.81 14.22 14.85
C ASP A 21 -1.89 12.76 14.34
N ASP A 22 -2.97 12.37 13.64
CA ASP A 22 -3.17 11.08 12.98
C ASP A 22 -3.21 11.23 11.45
N GLN A 23 -2.12 11.45 10.88
CA GLN A 23 -1.76 11.82 9.51
C GLN A 23 -2.11 10.76 8.46
N LEU A 24 -3.40 10.51 8.25
CA LEU A 24 -3.91 9.50 7.32
C LEU A 24 -4.63 10.18 6.16
N MET A 25 -4.22 9.92 4.92
CA MET A 25 -4.90 10.40 3.72
C MET A 25 -5.28 9.25 2.80
N ILE A 26 -6.55 9.23 2.38
CA ILE A 26 -6.96 8.46 1.21
C ILE A 26 -7.32 9.43 0.10
N GLY A 27 -6.69 9.28 -1.05
CA GLY A 27 -7.03 9.97 -2.27
C GLY A 27 -7.20 8.98 -3.41
N ARG A 28 -8.12 9.28 -4.35
CA ARG A 28 -8.17 8.58 -5.63
C ARG A 28 -7.20 9.29 -6.57
N GLU A 29 -6.16 8.60 -6.96
CA GLU A 29 -5.10 9.16 -7.81
C GLU A 29 -4.84 8.23 -9.00
N ALA A 30 -4.19 8.77 -10.04
CA ALA A 30 -3.63 7.91 -11.08
C ALA A 30 -2.71 6.89 -10.42
N SER A 31 -2.87 5.62 -10.80
CA SER A 31 -1.98 4.57 -10.30
C SER A 31 -0.52 4.97 -10.55
N PRO A 32 0.36 4.96 -9.54
CA PRO A 32 1.78 5.21 -9.76
C PRO A 32 2.41 4.29 -10.80
N SER A 33 1.80 3.12 -11.04
CA SER A 33 2.19 2.17 -12.09
C SER A 33 1.60 2.48 -13.48
N GLY A 34 0.83 3.56 -13.66
CA GLY A 34 0.32 4.02 -14.96
C GLY A 34 -0.92 3.28 -15.48
N ASN A 35 -1.48 2.32 -14.74
CA ASN A 35 -2.61 1.50 -15.16
C ASN A 35 -3.91 1.91 -14.45
N GLY A 36 -4.56 2.97 -14.92
CA GLY A 36 -5.86 3.43 -14.41
C GLY A 36 -5.76 4.24 -13.11
N SER A 37 -6.91 4.53 -12.47
CA SER A 37 -6.96 5.18 -11.17
C SER A 37 -7.12 4.13 -10.05
N CYS A 38 -6.47 4.35 -8.92
CA CYS A 38 -6.60 3.52 -7.73
C CYS A 38 -6.71 4.38 -6.48
N HIS A 39 -7.23 3.79 -5.41
CA HIS A 39 -7.23 4.44 -4.11
C HIS A 39 -5.84 4.29 -3.49
N VAL A 40 -5.09 5.38 -3.41
CA VAL A 40 -3.80 5.43 -2.72
C VAL A 40 -4.01 5.94 -1.31
N PHE A 41 -3.62 5.14 -0.35
CA PHE A 41 -3.59 5.51 1.06
C PHE A 41 -2.17 5.95 1.42
N ARG A 42 -2.04 7.04 2.19
CA ARG A 42 -0.75 7.55 2.67
C ARG A 42 -0.78 7.77 4.16
N MET A 43 0.32 7.42 4.81
CA MET A 43 0.57 7.76 6.21
C MET A 43 2.00 8.22 6.38
N LEU A 44 2.25 9.02 7.41
CA LEU A 44 3.59 9.42 7.82
C LEU A 44 4.04 8.59 9.05
N VAL A 45 5.29 8.20 9.03
CA VAL A 45 5.93 7.48 10.14
C VAL A 45 7.26 8.17 10.46
N ARG A 46 7.44 8.55 11.72
CA ARG A 46 8.76 8.98 12.21
C ARG A 46 9.51 7.77 12.71
N VAL A 47 10.73 7.59 12.20
CA VAL A 47 11.59 6.47 12.57
C VAL A 47 11.98 6.57 14.04
N GLY A 48 11.58 5.57 14.83
CA GLY A 48 11.96 5.44 16.24
C GLY A 48 13.39 4.92 16.41
N TYR A 49 14.02 5.26 17.52
CA TYR A 49 15.38 4.82 17.83
C TYR A 49 15.50 3.28 17.87
N HIS A 50 14.48 2.60 18.42
CA HIS A 50 14.42 1.14 18.55
C HIS A 50 14.25 0.40 17.20
N GLU A 51 13.96 1.13 16.13
CA GLU A 51 13.74 0.56 14.79
C GLU A 51 15.05 0.51 13.98
N THR A 52 16.13 1.10 14.52
CA THR A 52 17.44 1.11 13.86
C THR A 52 18.33 -0.02 14.34
N ASP A 53 19.23 -0.49 13.48
CA ASP A 53 20.22 -1.52 13.75
C ASP A 53 21.62 -0.94 14.08
N GLY A 54 22.60 -1.81 14.24
CA GLY A 54 23.98 -1.44 14.49
C GLY A 54 24.66 -0.64 13.37
N GLN A 55 24.03 -0.55 12.19
CA GLN A 55 24.47 0.28 11.07
C GLN A 55 23.82 1.66 11.11
N ARG A 56 23.03 1.99 12.16
CA ARG A 56 22.27 3.24 12.35
C ARG A 56 21.18 3.45 11.30
N ARG A 57 20.69 2.40 10.70
CA ARG A 57 19.64 2.42 9.66
C ARG A 57 18.44 1.64 10.14
N VAL A 58 17.27 1.97 9.61
CA VAL A 58 16.07 1.17 9.87
C VAL A 58 16.36 -0.28 9.50
N HIS A 59 16.23 -1.16 10.49
CA HIS A 59 16.41 -2.60 10.27
C HIS A 59 15.41 -3.09 9.22
N HIS A 60 15.88 -3.87 8.28
CA HIS A 60 15.10 -4.28 7.11
C HIS A 60 13.73 -4.89 7.45
N ALA A 61 13.60 -5.61 8.57
CA ALA A 61 12.34 -6.20 9.01
C ALA A 61 11.31 -5.17 9.48
N ASN A 62 11.71 -3.97 9.94
CA ASN A 62 10.78 -2.95 10.41
C ASN A 62 9.92 -2.36 9.31
N TYR A 63 10.37 -2.41 8.07
CA TYR A 63 9.52 -2.03 6.94
C TYR A 63 8.27 -2.90 6.81
N LEU A 64 8.32 -4.17 7.23
CA LEU A 64 7.16 -5.04 7.24
C LEU A 64 6.10 -4.58 8.25
N ASN A 65 6.53 -4.07 9.41
CA ASN A 65 5.64 -3.47 10.40
C ASN A 65 4.97 -2.20 9.85
N TYR A 66 5.70 -1.38 9.11
CA TYR A 66 5.13 -0.20 8.44
C TYR A 66 4.09 -0.60 7.40
N PHE A 67 4.35 -1.63 6.59
CA PHE A 67 3.40 -2.12 5.59
C PHE A 67 2.15 -2.72 6.22
N GLU A 68 2.30 -3.50 7.30
CA GLU A 68 1.17 -4.06 8.04
C GLU A 68 0.30 -2.94 8.60
N LYS A 69 0.89 -1.98 9.33
CA LYS A 69 0.19 -0.83 9.86
C LYS A 69 -0.54 -0.07 8.75
N SER A 70 0.16 0.25 7.66
CA SER A 70 -0.41 0.99 6.54
C SER A 70 -1.58 0.25 5.87
N ARG A 71 -1.49 -1.06 5.71
CA ARG A 71 -2.57 -1.89 5.17
C ARG A 71 -3.81 -1.88 6.07
N VAL A 72 -3.63 -2.03 7.37
CA VAL A 72 -4.75 -2.01 8.33
C VAL A 72 -5.41 -0.62 8.38
N GLU A 73 -4.61 0.45 8.40
CA GLU A 73 -5.13 1.82 8.39
C GLU A 73 -5.84 2.15 7.07
N MET A 74 -5.35 1.65 5.94
CA MET A 74 -6.02 1.80 4.65
C MET A 74 -7.43 1.17 4.68
N LEU A 75 -7.58 -0.03 5.24
CA LEU A 75 -8.89 -0.68 5.38
C LEU A 75 -9.82 0.14 6.29
N ARG A 76 -9.31 0.61 7.43
CA ARG A 76 -10.06 1.44 8.37
C ARG A 76 -10.51 2.74 7.73
N ALA A 77 -9.64 3.43 7.04
CA ALA A 77 -9.94 4.68 6.37
C ALA A 77 -10.90 4.51 5.17
N ALA A 78 -10.93 3.32 4.56
CA ALA A 78 -11.96 2.94 3.58
C ALA A 78 -13.32 2.56 4.21
N GLY A 79 -13.43 2.64 5.55
CA GLY A 79 -14.67 2.35 6.29
C GLY A 79 -14.87 0.87 6.62
N PHE A 80 -13.84 0.01 6.48
CA PHE A 80 -13.95 -1.40 6.81
C PHE A 80 -13.54 -1.68 8.26
N ASP A 81 -14.38 -2.42 8.98
CA ASP A 81 -14.07 -2.93 10.31
C ASP A 81 -13.24 -4.22 10.22
N TYR A 82 -11.91 -4.06 10.25
CA TYR A 82 -10.99 -5.20 10.21
C TYR A 82 -11.19 -6.14 11.43
N ARG A 83 -11.49 -5.58 12.60
CA ARG A 83 -11.78 -6.36 13.82
C ARG A 83 -13.08 -7.14 13.71
N GLY A 84 -14.10 -6.56 13.06
CA GLY A 84 -15.36 -7.25 12.76
C GLY A 84 -15.14 -8.40 11.80
N PHE A 85 -14.32 -8.21 10.77
CA PHE A 85 -13.91 -9.24 9.82
C PHE A 85 -13.25 -10.45 10.51
N GLU A 86 -12.36 -10.20 11.47
CA GLU A 86 -11.74 -11.26 12.28
C GLU A 86 -12.75 -11.97 13.19
N LYS A 87 -13.72 -11.25 13.78
CA LYS A 87 -14.79 -11.83 14.59
C LYS A 87 -15.73 -12.73 13.79
N GLU A 88 -15.83 -12.53 12.48
CA GLU A 88 -16.55 -13.42 11.57
C GLU A 88 -15.75 -14.70 11.23
N GLY A 89 -14.58 -14.88 11.86
CA GLY A 89 -13.70 -16.03 11.66
C GLY A 89 -12.92 -15.98 10.36
N LEU A 90 -12.75 -14.79 9.77
CA LEU A 90 -11.96 -14.57 8.57
C LEU A 90 -10.63 -13.89 8.91
N MET A 91 -9.58 -14.25 8.19
CA MET A 91 -8.25 -13.69 8.38
C MET A 91 -7.57 -13.42 7.05
N LEU A 92 -6.77 -12.35 6.99
CA LEU A 92 -5.83 -12.12 5.89
C LEU A 92 -4.45 -12.61 6.31
N VAL A 93 -3.94 -13.58 5.57
CA VAL A 93 -2.58 -14.12 5.76
C VAL A 93 -1.70 -13.75 4.59
N ILE A 94 -0.47 -13.36 4.87
CA ILE A 94 0.52 -13.08 3.84
C ILE A 94 0.97 -14.41 3.22
N SER A 95 0.80 -14.56 1.91
CA SER A 95 1.23 -15.75 1.16
C SER A 95 2.49 -15.51 0.34
N GLU A 96 2.75 -14.25 -0.04
CA GLU A 96 3.92 -13.89 -0.83
C GLU A 96 4.32 -12.44 -0.53
N LEU A 97 5.62 -12.19 -0.55
CA LEU A 97 6.17 -10.87 -0.32
C LEU A 97 7.43 -10.70 -1.17
N LYS A 98 7.47 -9.60 -1.92
CA LYS A 98 8.64 -9.22 -2.71
C LYS A 98 9.00 -7.78 -2.39
N ILE A 99 10.12 -7.60 -1.69
CA ILE A 99 10.61 -6.31 -1.24
C ILE A 99 11.91 -5.93 -1.96
N ARG A 100 12.08 -4.66 -2.25
CA ARG A 100 13.31 -4.08 -2.77
C ARG A 100 13.70 -2.87 -1.95
N TYR A 101 14.92 -2.90 -1.44
CA TYR A 101 15.56 -1.80 -0.70
C TYR A 101 16.43 -1.01 -1.66
N ARG A 102 16.08 0.26 -1.90
CA ARG A 102 16.78 1.17 -2.81
C ARG A 102 17.61 2.20 -2.07
N GLY A 103 17.18 2.56 -0.88
CA GLY A 103 17.83 3.53 0.01
C GLY A 103 17.63 3.16 1.46
N ALA A 104 18.30 3.88 2.34
CA ALA A 104 18.25 3.68 3.77
C ALA A 104 17.56 4.85 4.46
N ALA A 105 16.74 4.53 5.46
CA ALA A 105 16.22 5.50 6.42
C ALA A 105 17.01 5.42 7.73
N GLU A 106 17.07 6.52 8.46
CA GLU A 106 17.80 6.67 9.72
C GLU A 106 16.85 7.09 10.84
N PHE A 107 17.33 7.03 12.07
CA PHE A 107 16.58 7.56 13.23
C PHE A 107 16.15 9.02 12.97
N ASP A 108 14.91 9.32 13.36
CA ASP A 108 14.25 10.61 13.24
C ASP A 108 13.90 11.05 11.81
N ASP A 109 14.13 10.23 10.81
CA ASP A 109 13.58 10.46 9.47
C ASP A 109 12.04 10.43 9.51
N LEU A 110 11.40 11.35 8.77
CA LEU A 110 9.95 11.29 8.53
C LEU A 110 9.69 10.63 7.19
N LEU A 111 9.13 9.42 7.24
CA LEU A 111 8.86 8.60 6.08
C LEU A 111 7.40 8.72 5.66
N ARG A 112 7.14 8.76 4.37
CA ARG A 112 5.81 8.61 3.80
C ARG A 112 5.64 7.18 3.30
N ILE A 113 4.61 6.51 3.82
CA ILE A 113 4.22 5.16 3.40
C ILE A 113 3.01 5.29 2.50
N SER A 114 3.14 4.93 1.24
CA SER A 114 2.04 4.88 0.26
C SER A 114 1.62 3.44 0.04
N THR A 115 0.31 3.16 0.12
CA THR A 115 -0.24 1.79 -0.02
C THR A 115 -1.45 1.83 -0.94
N TRP A 116 -1.52 0.91 -1.89
CA TRP A 116 -2.69 0.70 -2.74
C TRP A 116 -2.85 -0.76 -3.15
N VAL A 117 -4.04 -1.09 -3.64
CA VAL A 117 -4.34 -2.43 -4.15
C VAL A 117 -4.11 -2.45 -5.66
N THR A 118 -3.31 -3.40 -6.13
CA THR A 118 -3.02 -3.59 -7.55
C THR A 118 -3.85 -4.70 -8.19
N ASP A 119 -4.32 -5.67 -7.40
CA ASP A 119 -5.24 -6.72 -7.84
C ASP A 119 -6.06 -7.23 -6.65
N VAL A 120 -7.35 -7.49 -6.88
CA VAL A 120 -8.23 -8.10 -5.91
C VAL A 120 -9.24 -9.00 -6.60
N ARG A 121 -9.28 -10.30 -6.23
CA ARG A 121 -10.26 -11.25 -6.76
C ARG A 121 -10.33 -12.53 -5.94
N GLY A 122 -11.53 -13.05 -5.78
CA GLY A 122 -11.76 -14.30 -5.06
C GLY A 122 -11.33 -14.21 -3.60
N ALA A 123 -10.29 -14.94 -3.25
CA ALA A 123 -9.69 -14.95 -1.92
C ALA A 123 -8.40 -14.12 -1.81
N ARG A 124 -7.95 -13.54 -2.92
CA ARG A 124 -6.62 -12.90 -3.04
C ARG A 124 -6.75 -11.40 -3.15
N ILE A 125 -5.88 -10.68 -2.44
CA ILE A 125 -5.67 -9.25 -2.57
C ILE A 125 -4.17 -8.96 -2.64
N VAL A 126 -3.77 -8.13 -3.59
CA VAL A 126 -2.37 -7.73 -3.80
C VAL A 126 -2.21 -6.26 -3.48
N HIS A 127 -1.30 -5.98 -2.57
CA HIS A 127 -0.96 -4.62 -2.18
C HIS A 127 0.40 -4.24 -2.78
N ARG A 128 0.50 -3.00 -3.19
CA ARG A 128 1.77 -2.34 -3.42
C ARG A 128 2.02 -1.34 -2.30
N HIS A 129 3.24 -1.34 -1.78
CA HIS A 129 3.71 -0.38 -0.80
C HIS A 129 4.95 0.33 -1.33
N GLU A 130 5.03 1.62 -1.04
CA GLU A 130 6.22 2.43 -1.29
C GLU A 130 6.53 3.26 -0.05
N VAL A 131 7.81 3.34 0.28
CA VAL A 131 8.33 4.17 1.35
C VAL A 131 9.24 5.21 0.74
N ASP A 132 8.93 6.47 0.95
CA ASP A 132 9.79 7.56 0.51
C ASP A 132 10.08 8.55 1.64
N ARG A 133 11.20 9.24 1.48
CA ARG A 133 11.62 10.37 2.31
C ARG A 133 11.79 11.57 1.38
N GLU A 134 10.95 12.59 1.55
CA GLU A 134 11.01 13.83 0.75
C GLU A 134 10.96 13.60 -0.78
N GLY A 135 10.25 12.55 -1.22
CA GLY A 135 10.13 12.17 -2.63
C GLY A 135 11.21 11.22 -3.14
N GLU A 136 12.22 10.91 -2.35
CA GLU A 136 13.20 9.86 -2.64
C GLU A 136 12.63 8.49 -2.28
N LEU A 137 12.45 7.60 -3.24
CA LEU A 137 11.97 6.22 -3.03
C LEU A 137 13.05 5.39 -2.35
N LEU A 138 12.80 4.96 -1.12
CA LEU A 138 13.71 4.14 -0.33
C LEU A 138 13.40 2.66 -0.40
N VAL A 139 12.12 2.28 -0.33
CA VAL A 139 11.71 0.87 -0.33
C VAL A 139 10.41 0.70 -1.09
N GLU A 140 10.29 -0.39 -1.83
CA GLU A 140 9.07 -0.82 -2.49
C GLU A 140 8.76 -2.29 -2.19
N CYS A 141 7.47 -2.62 -2.07
CA CYS A 141 7.04 -3.97 -1.75
C CYS A 141 5.75 -4.33 -2.50
N ASP A 142 5.74 -5.51 -3.11
CA ASP A 142 4.54 -6.19 -3.56
C ASP A 142 4.20 -7.28 -2.53
N LEU A 143 2.98 -7.25 -2.01
CA LEU A 143 2.52 -8.12 -0.94
C LEU A 143 1.20 -8.78 -1.33
N VAL A 144 1.15 -10.09 -1.27
CA VAL A 144 -0.04 -10.90 -1.56
C VAL A 144 -0.62 -11.42 -0.25
N CYS A 145 -1.90 -11.10 -0.02
CA CYS A 145 -2.67 -11.71 1.06
C CYS A 145 -3.71 -12.68 0.50
N GLY A 146 -3.89 -13.79 1.22
CA GLY A 146 -4.98 -14.72 1.05
C GLY A 146 -5.99 -14.60 2.18
N CYS A 147 -7.28 -14.71 1.87
CA CYS A 147 -8.34 -14.79 2.87
C CYS A 147 -8.56 -16.25 3.26
N ILE A 148 -8.51 -16.54 4.56
CA ILE A 148 -8.74 -17.88 5.13
C ILE A 148 -9.71 -17.81 6.31
N ASP A 149 -10.27 -18.96 6.68
CA ASP A 149 -11.00 -19.11 7.96
C ASP A 149 -10.06 -19.62 9.07
N GLU A 150 -10.60 -19.71 10.31
CA GLU A 150 -9.89 -20.21 11.49
C GLU A 150 -9.32 -21.63 11.34
N ARG A 151 -9.84 -22.41 10.39
CA ARG A 151 -9.34 -23.75 10.07
C ARG A 151 -8.29 -23.75 8.95
N GLY A 152 -7.85 -22.54 8.50
CA GLY A 152 -6.90 -22.39 7.41
C GLY A 152 -7.46 -22.64 6.00
N ARG A 153 -8.79 -22.76 5.85
CA ARG A 153 -9.40 -22.99 4.54
C ARG A 153 -9.57 -21.68 3.81
N VAL A 154 -9.28 -21.67 2.51
CA VAL A 154 -9.43 -20.51 1.64
C VAL A 154 -10.89 -20.04 1.60
N ARG A 155 -11.11 -18.76 1.81
CA ARG A 155 -12.43 -18.11 1.81
C ARG A 155 -12.41 -16.93 0.85
N ARG A 156 -13.58 -16.58 0.32
CA ARG A 156 -13.70 -15.39 -0.52
C ARG A 156 -13.66 -14.12 0.32
N LEU A 157 -13.00 -13.10 -0.19
CA LEU A 157 -13.08 -11.75 0.36
C LEU A 157 -14.53 -11.23 0.31
N PRO A 158 -14.94 -10.38 1.25
CA PRO A 158 -16.22 -9.68 1.20
C PRO A 158 -16.37 -8.96 -0.15
N LYS A 159 -17.59 -9.00 -0.72
CA LYS A 159 -17.85 -8.37 -2.03
C LYS A 159 -17.62 -6.87 -2.02
N GLU A 160 -17.87 -6.25 -0.88
CA GLU A 160 -17.68 -4.81 -0.65
C GLU A 160 -16.21 -4.43 -0.77
N TRP A 161 -15.30 -5.26 -0.25
CA TRP A 161 -13.84 -5.05 -0.37
C TRP A 161 -13.41 -5.16 -1.84
N VAL A 162 -13.88 -6.22 -2.52
CA VAL A 162 -13.57 -6.39 -3.94
C VAL A 162 -14.07 -5.20 -4.75
N LYS A 163 -15.28 -4.71 -4.49
CA LYS A 163 -15.85 -3.55 -5.18
C LYS A 163 -15.09 -2.25 -4.89
N CYS A 164 -14.67 -2.06 -3.62
CA CYS A 164 -13.97 -0.84 -3.21
C CYS A 164 -12.55 -0.75 -3.77
N PHE A 165 -11.83 -1.88 -3.73
CA PHE A 165 -10.40 -1.91 -4.04
C PHE A 165 -10.07 -2.43 -5.45
N ALA A 166 -11.06 -2.87 -6.23
CA ALA A 166 -10.78 -3.24 -7.62
C ALA A 166 -10.20 -2.03 -8.37
N PRO A 167 -9.00 -2.15 -8.95
CA PRO A 167 -8.47 -1.09 -9.81
C PRO A 167 -9.41 -0.90 -10.99
N ASP A 168 -9.58 0.36 -11.42
CA ASP A 168 -10.34 0.64 -12.65
C ASP A 168 -9.64 -0.09 -13.81
N ARG A 169 -10.32 -1.10 -14.33
CA ARG A 169 -9.83 -1.74 -15.57
C ARG A 169 -10.03 -0.71 -16.68
N ALA A 170 -8.94 -0.22 -17.27
CA ALA A 170 -9.03 0.39 -18.59
C ALA A 170 -9.74 -0.62 -19.49
N GLU A 171 -10.91 -0.26 -20.03
CA GLU A 171 -11.62 -1.10 -20.98
C GLU A 171 -10.67 -1.46 -22.11
N ASN A 172 -10.35 -2.75 -22.20
CA ASN A 172 -9.52 -3.28 -23.27
C ASN A 172 -10.34 -3.25 -24.57
N SER A 173 -10.32 -2.11 -25.26
CA SER A 173 -10.95 -1.91 -26.58
C SER A 173 -10.23 -2.65 -27.72
N TYR A 174 -9.53 -3.75 -27.43
CA TYR A 174 -8.80 -4.55 -28.41
C TYR A 174 -9.33 -5.97 -28.60
N SER A 175 -10.65 -6.18 -28.62
CA SER A 175 -11.18 -7.52 -28.92
C SER A 175 -12.40 -7.56 -29.87
N GLN A 176 -12.49 -6.61 -30.84
CA GLN A 176 -13.56 -6.67 -31.86
C GLN A 176 -13.10 -6.40 -33.31
N ALA A 177 -11.84 -6.60 -33.62
CA ALA A 177 -11.35 -6.40 -35.00
C ALA A 177 -10.76 -7.68 -35.64
N SER A 178 -11.37 -8.84 -35.48
CA SER A 178 -10.91 -10.07 -36.17
C SER A 178 -12.02 -11.11 -36.33
N ARG A 179 -13.24 -10.71 -36.73
CA ARG A 179 -14.29 -11.68 -37.13
C ARG A 179 -15.08 -11.31 -38.38
N ASP A 180 -14.68 -10.30 -39.12
CA ASP A 180 -15.30 -10.01 -40.43
C ASP A 180 -14.23 -10.06 -41.53
N GLY A 181 -14.00 -11.21 -42.09
CA GLY A 181 -13.09 -11.37 -43.20
C GLY A 181 -12.81 -12.80 -43.60
N GLN A 182 -13.85 -13.60 -43.88
CA GLN A 182 -13.78 -14.72 -44.83
C GLN A 182 -15.18 -15.19 -45.15
N GLY A 183 -15.73 -14.60 -46.16
CA GLY A 183 -16.88 -15.08 -46.91
C GLY A 183 -16.75 -14.59 -48.35
N ASP A 184 -16.78 -15.54 -49.28
CA ASP A 184 -16.85 -15.44 -50.76
C ASP A 184 -15.54 -15.45 -51.53
N THR A 185 -15.23 -16.60 -52.02
CA THR A 185 -15.34 -17.15 -53.38
C THR A 185 -14.78 -18.57 -53.42
#